data_b42c05506175dd3a2a57c97470f5adb0
#
_entry.id   b42c05506175dd3a2a57c97470f5adb0
#
_cell.length_a   1.000
_cell.length_b   1.000
_cell.length_c   1.000
_cell.angle_alpha   90.00
_cell.angle_beta   90.00
_cell.angle_gamma   90.00
#
_symmetry.space_group_name_H-M   'P 1'
#
loop_
_entity.id
_entity.type
_entity.pdbx_description
1 polymer ?
#
loop_
_entity_poly.entity_id
_entity_poly.type
_entity_poly.pdbx_seq_one_letter_code
_entity_poly.pdbx_strand_id
1 'polypeptide(L)'
;MADKQAVREETHSVGADQLIVLKGGSGKPLLVLHEELGFPGWMKWNEALSERRTLVTPLYPGFGRTPRAEWLMSVRDLAGFVARFLREQKLAPIDVIGFSLGGWIAAEMAANDPAIFSKMVLVAPAGVRPPEGEIMDMFTVPAPIYLRESVRDSAQTPEYAALYGGGMSPEQFEAFEDARAETARLAWQPYMFNPSLPHLLEGTVNAPTLLVWGRDDRVVPFSAAQVYQRSIKNARIVALDACGHRPEVEKSEQFIKEVQNFLG
;
A
#
# COMPACT_ATOMS: atom_id res chain seq x y z
N MET A 1 -18.54 -21.55 15.01
CA MET A 1 -17.46 -21.28 14.06
C MET A 1 -18.03 -20.24 13.12
N ALA A 2 -17.59 -18.98 13.18
CA ALA A 2 -18.03 -17.98 12.23
C ALA A 2 -17.55 -18.42 10.85
N ASP A 3 -18.46 -18.43 9.89
CA ASP A 3 -18.16 -18.71 8.49
C ASP A 3 -17.05 -17.76 8.06
N LYS A 4 -15.86 -18.29 7.71
CA LYS A 4 -14.78 -17.46 7.15
C LYS A 4 -15.38 -16.79 5.91
N GLN A 5 -15.68 -15.49 6.03
CA GLN A 5 -16.24 -14.74 4.90
C GLN A 5 -15.25 -14.84 3.74
N ALA A 6 -15.65 -15.62 2.72
CA ALA A 6 -14.83 -15.88 1.56
C ALA A 6 -14.47 -14.55 0.87
N VAL A 7 -13.18 -14.36 0.58
CA VAL A 7 -12.74 -13.27 -0.28
C VAL A 7 -13.39 -13.45 -1.65
N ARG A 8 -14.10 -12.42 -2.12
CA ARG A 8 -14.75 -12.40 -3.42
C ARG A 8 -13.95 -11.54 -4.37
N GLU A 9 -13.87 -11.97 -5.60
CA GLU A 9 -13.31 -11.20 -6.69
C GLU A 9 -14.45 -10.63 -7.55
N GLU A 10 -14.37 -9.34 -7.82
CA GLU A 10 -15.34 -8.62 -8.65
C GLU A 10 -14.58 -7.87 -9.75
N THR A 11 -15.11 -7.88 -10.98
CA THR A 11 -14.59 -7.06 -12.07
C THR A 11 -15.46 -5.83 -12.24
N HIS A 12 -14.85 -4.66 -12.20
CA HIS A 12 -15.50 -3.37 -12.37
C HIS A 12 -15.00 -2.67 -13.64
N SER A 13 -15.90 -1.97 -14.33
CA SER A 13 -15.50 -1.02 -15.37
C SER A 13 -15.13 0.31 -14.73
N VAL A 14 -14.02 0.91 -15.16
CA VAL A 14 -13.57 2.25 -14.77
C VAL A 14 -13.31 3.00 -16.07
N GLY A 15 -14.33 3.74 -16.54
CA GLY A 15 -14.34 4.25 -17.92
C GLY A 15 -14.33 3.11 -18.94
N ALA A 16 -13.32 3.09 -19.80
CA ALA A 16 -13.12 2.06 -20.81
C ALA A 16 -12.29 0.87 -20.32
N ASP A 17 -11.65 0.99 -19.16
CA ASP A 17 -10.76 -0.02 -18.62
C ASP A 17 -11.47 -0.93 -17.62
N GLN A 18 -10.86 -2.09 -17.33
CA GLN A 18 -11.33 -3.03 -16.32
C GLN A 18 -10.45 -2.97 -15.07
N LEU A 19 -11.06 -3.18 -13.90
CA LEU A 19 -10.39 -3.25 -12.63
C LEU A 19 -10.89 -4.48 -11.85
N ILE A 20 -9.98 -5.35 -11.48
CA ILE A 20 -10.28 -6.45 -10.57
C ILE A 20 -10.18 -5.93 -9.14
N VAL A 21 -11.20 -6.24 -8.33
CA VAL A 21 -11.29 -5.81 -6.94
C VAL A 21 -11.55 -7.02 -6.05
N LEU A 22 -10.69 -7.24 -5.07
CA LEU A 22 -10.92 -8.23 -4.03
C LEU A 22 -11.73 -7.60 -2.91
N LYS A 23 -12.79 -8.29 -2.47
CA LYS A 23 -13.61 -7.86 -1.34
C LYS A 23 -13.74 -8.97 -0.30
N GLY A 24 -13.56 -8.62 0.97
CA GLY A 24 -13.73 -9.54 2.08
C GLY A 24 -14.12 -8.81 3.35
N GLY A 25 -14.76 -9.52 4.27
CA GLY A 25 -15.22 -8.93 5.53
C GLY A 25 -16.59 -8.28 5.46
N SER A 26 -16.98 -7.62 6.56
CA SER A 26 -18.27 -6.93 6.69
C SER A 26 -18.15 -5.66 7.53
N GLY A 27 -18.99 -4.68 7.25
CA GLY A 27 -19.01 -3.40 7.96
C GLY A 27 -18.59 -2.23 7.08
N LYS A 28 -18.14 -1.13 7.72
CA LYS A 28 -17.74 0.09 7.00
C LYS A 28 -16.62 -0.22 5.98
N PRO A 29 -16.72 0.24 4.72
CA PRO A 29 -15.68 0.02 3.73
C PRO A 29 -14.32 0.57 4.16
N LEU A 30 -13.26 -0.17 3.85
CA LEU A 30 -11.86 0.22 4.00
C LEU A 30 -11.15 -0.05 2.68
N LEU A 31 -10.66 0.99 2.02
CA LEU A 31 -9.83 0.86 0.83
C LEU A 31 -8.46 0.32 1.23
N VAL A 32 -8.01 -0.73 0.56
CA VAL A 32 -6.68 -1.32 0.75
C VAL A 32 -5.87 -1.13 -0.52
N LEU A 33 -4.79 -0.37 -0.45
CA LEU A 33 -3.89 -0.10 -1.57
C LEU A 33 -2.60 -0.89 -1.37
N HIS A 34 -2.36 -1.85 -2.28
CA HIS A 34 -1.25 -2.79 -2.17
C HIS A 34 0.10 -2.16 -2.56
N GLU A 35 1.16 -2.88 -2.25
CA GLU A 35 2.54 -2.50 -2.51
C GLU A 35 2.97 -2.68 -3.98
N GLU A 36 4.23 -2.40 -4.26
CA GLU A 36 4.87 -2.41 -5.58
C GLU A 36 5.02 -3.79 -6.22
N LEU A 37 4.97 -4.86 -5.45
CA LEU A 37 4.97 -6.23 -5.99
C LEU A 37 3.56 -6.85 -6.10
N GLY A 38 2.52 -6.03 -5.98
CA GLY A 38 1.14 -6.48 -6.06
C GLY A 38 0.55 -6.84 -4.69
N PHE A 39 -0.60 -7.50 -4.70
CA PHE A 39 -1.27 -7.94 -3.49
C PHE A 39 -0.76 -9.33 -3.09
N PRO A 40 -0.04 -9.47 -1.96
CA PRO A 40 0.65 -10.72 -1.61
C PRO A 40 -0.28 -11.85 -1.15
N GLY A 41 -1.56 -11.56 -0.94
CA GLY A 41 -2.54 -12.51 -0.44
C GLY A 41 -3.19 -12.07 0.87
N TRP A 42 -4.05 -12.92 1.40
CA TRP A 42 -4.79 -12.65 2.63
C TRP A 42 -3.95 -13.05 3.85
N MET A 43 -3.68 -12.08 4.72
CA MET A 43 -2.81 -12.20 5.90
C MET A 43 -3.59 -12.03 7.20
N LYS A 44 -2.95 -12.22 8.35
CA LYS A 44 -3.56 -12.03 9.67
C LYS A 44 -4.19 -10.66 9.87
N TRP A 45 -3.54 -9.60 9.37
CA TRP A 45 -4.08 -8.26 9.49
C TRP A 45 -5.36 -8.07 8.66
N ASN A 46 -5.44 -8.71 7.48
CA ASN A 46 -6.67 -8.71 6.68
C ASN A 46 -7.79 -9.43 7.44
N GLU A 47 -7.52 -10.61 8.02
CA GLU A 47 -8.48 -11.35 8.84
C GLU A 47 -9.00 -10.48 9.99
N ALA A 48 -8.10 -9.88 10.77
CA ALA A 48 -8.45 -9.06 11.92
C ALA A 48 -9.26 -7.80 11.56
N LEU A 49 -8.91 -7.11 10.48
CA LEU A 49 -9.66 -5.92 10.05
C LEU A 49 -11.00 -6.30 9.41
N SER A 50 -11.07 -7.43 8.71
CA SER A 50 -12.29 -7.91 8.03
C SER A 50 -13.42 -8.29 8.98
N GLU A 51 -13.14 -8.49 10.27
CA GLU A 51 -14.16 -8.73 11.29
C GLU A 51 -15.14 -7.55 11.45
N ARG A 52 -14.69 -6.32 11.19
CA ARG A 52 -15.46 -5.07 11.38
C ARG A 52 -15.48 -4.16 10.16
N ARG A 53 -14.76 -4.52 9.10
CA ARG A 53 -14.59 -3.71 7.89
C ARG A 53 -14.82 -4.56 6.65
N THR A 54 -15.41 -3.97 5.64
CA THR A 54 -15.39 -4.54 4.29
C THR A 54 -14.11 -4.03 3.61
N LEU A 55 -13.12 -4.91 3.47
CA LEU A 55 -11.88 -4.59 2.76
C LEU A 55 -12.16 -4.54 1.26
N VAL A 56 -11.76 -3.46 0.61
CA VAL A 56 -11.90 -3.22 -0.82
C VAL A 56 -10.50 -3.04 -1.38
N THR A 57 -9.99 -4.05 -2.07
CA THR A 57 -8.60 -4.10 -2.55
C THR A 57 -8.59 -4.12 -4.07
N PRO A 58 -8.46 -2.96 -4.76
CA PRO A 58 -8.26 -2.93 -6.19
C PRO A 58 -6.88 -3.49 -6.54
N LEU A 59 -6.83 -4.43 -7.49
CA LEU A 59 -5.60 -4.87 -8.13
C LEU A 59 -5.32 -3.89 -9.27
N TYR A 60 -4.27 -3.11 -9.18
CA TYR A 60 -4.01 -2.03 -10.13
C TYR A 60 -3.87 -2.55 -11.58
N PRO A 61 -4.21 -1.73 -12.59
CA PRO A 61 -3.96 -2.07 -13.99
C PRO A 61 -2.49 -2.45 -14.23
N GLY A 62 -2.27 -3.63 -14.84
CA GLY A 62 -0.94 -4.21 -15.04
C GLY A 62 -0.43 -5.06 -13.89
N PHE A 63 -1.13 -5.11 -12.74
CA PHE A 63 -0.77 -5.95 -11.60
C PHE A 63 -1.70 -7.17 -11.50
N GLY A 64 -1.10 -8.34 -11.28
CA GLY A 64 -1.84 -9.59 -11.19
C GLY A 64 -2.63 -9.88 -12.47
N ARG A 65 -3.96 -10.01 -12.33
CA ARG A 65 -4.84 -10.33 -13.48
C ARG A 65 -5.58 -9.12 -14.04
N THR A 66 -5.37 -7.92 -13.49
CA THR A 66 -5.98 -6.71 -14.04
C THR A 66 -5.26 -6.31 -15.34
N PRO A 67 -5.97 -6.18 -16.47
CA PRO A 67 -5.36 -5.74 -17.71
C PRO A 67 -4.64 -4.41 -17.55
N ARG A 68 -3.52 -4.26 -18.26
CA ARG A 68 -2.78 -2.99 -18.30
C ARG A 68 -3.60 -1.91 -18.97
N ALA A 69 -3.58 -0.72 -18.42
CA ALA A 69 -4.08 0.50 -19.04
C ALA A 69 -2.88 1.31 -19.55
N GLU A 70 -2.66 1.31 -20.86
CA GLU A 70 -1.42 1.86 -21.46
C GLU A 70 -1.24 3.37 -21.25
N TRP A 71 -2.33 4.10 -21.05
CA TRP A 71 -2.32 5.54 -20.80
C TRP A 71 -1.89 5.93 -19.36
N LEU A 72 -1.86 5.00 -18.43
CA LEU A 72 -1.33 5.23 -17.08
C LEU A 72 0.21 5.24 -17.15
N MET A 73 0.82 6.40 -17.07
CA MET A 73 2.26 6.58 -17.24
C MET A 73 2.97 7.02 -15.97
N SER A 74 2.23 7.21 -14.87
CA SER A 74 2.77 7.67 -13.61
C SER A 74 1.92 7.18 -12.43
N VAL A 75 2.50 7.23 -11.22
CA VAL A 75 1.75 6.97 -9.97
C VAL A 75 0.59 7.95 -9.80
N ARG A 76 0.74 9.19 -10.28
CA ARG A 76 -0.35 10.19 -10.26
C ARG A 76 -1.51 9.80 -11.17
N ASP A 77 -1.24 9.25 -12.35
CA ASP A 77 -2.31 8.75 -13.24
C ASP A 77 -3.04 7.58 -12.59
N LEU A 78 -2.29 6.65 -11.98
CA LEU A 78 -2.86 5.53 -11.24
C LEU A 78 -3.71 6.00 -10.05
N ALA A 79 -3.25 7.02 -9.30
CA ALA A 79 -4.04 7.64 -8.23
C ALA A 79 -5.35 8.23 -8.76
N GLY A 80 -5.31 8.92 -9.90
CA GLY A 80 -6.49 9.44 -10.61
C GLY A 80 -7.46 8.33 -11.02
N PHE A 81 -6.93 7.21 -11.53
CA PHE A 81 -7.71 6.04 -11.92
C PHE A 81 -8.44 5.41 -10.71
N VAL A 82 -7.74 5.17 -9.61
CA VAL A 82 -8.33 4.63 -8.38
C VAL A 82 -9.36 5.61 -7.78
N ALA A 83 -9.08 6.91 -7.80
CA ALA A 83 -10.04 7.92 -7.34
C ALA A 83 -11.32 7.93 -8.21
N ARG A 84 -11.19 7.73 -9.53
CA ARG A 84 -12.32 7.56 -10.43
C ARG A 84 -13.15 6.32 -10.06
N PHE A 85 -12.51 5.18 -9.83
CA PHE A 85 -13.18 3.96 -9.35
C PHE A 85 -13.99 4.24 -8.09
N LEU A 86 -13.42 4.90 -7.07
CA LEU A 86 -14.14 5.20 -5.83
C LEU A 86 -15.36 6.08 -6.07
N ARG A 87 -15.26 7.07 -6.96
CA ARG A 87 -16.39 7.95 -7.30
C ARG A 87 -17.50 7.21 -8.05
N GLU A 88 -17.15 6.40 -9.06
CA GLU A 88 -18.11 5.61 -9.83
C GLU A 88 -18.83 4.58 -8.95
N GLN A 89 -18.14 4.01 -7.94
CA GLN A 89 -18.73 3.08 -6.98
C GLN A 89 -19.39 3.77 -5.77
N LYS A 90 -19.39 5.12 -5.71
CA LYS A 90 -19.95 5.93 -4.59
C LYS A 90 -19.36 5.55 -3.23
N LEU A 91 -18.07 5.22 -3.19
CA LEU A 91 -17.36 4.82 -1.99
C LEU A 91 -16.68 5.98 -1.24
N ALA A 92 -16.44 7.11 -1.92
CA ALA A 92 -15.85 8.29 -1.28
C ALA A 92 -16.91 9.11 -0.50
N PRO A 93 -16.57 9.70 0.68
CA PRO A 93 -15.30 9.54 1.38
C PRO A 93 -15.17 8.18 2.07
N ILE A 94 -13.96 7.61 2.03
CA ILE A 94 -13.66 6.27 2.56
C ILE A 94 -12.43 6.32 3.49
N ASP A 95 -12.31 5.39 4.43
CA ASP A 95 -11.06 5.17 5.14
C ASP A 95 -10.10 4.40 4.22
N VAL A 96 -8.80 4.69 4.29
CA VAL A 96 -7.78 4.01 3.45
C VAL A 96 -6.63 3.47 4.29
N ILE A 97 -6.11 2.33 3.87
CA ILE A 97 -4.80 1.82 4.28
C ILE A 97 -3.99 1.56 3.01
N GLY A 98 -2.79 2.15 2.93
CA GLY A 98 -1.89 1.99 1.78
C GLY A 98 -0.49 1.58 2.22
N PHE A 99 0.07 0.59 1.54
CA PHE A 99 1.38 0.00 1.82
C PHE A 99 2.38 0.45 0.75
N SER A 100 3.54 0.96 1.15
CA SER A 100 4.63 1.34 0.25
C SER A 100 4.13 2.17 -0.96
N LEU A 101 4.15 1.64 -2.19
CA LEU A 101 3.56 2.26 -3.39
C LEU A 101 2.08 2.64 -3.17
N GLY A 102 1.29 1.77 -2.53
CA GLY A 102 -0.12 2.05 -2.22
C GLY A 102 -0.29 3.22 -1.26
N GLY A 103 0.65 3.42 -0.35
CA GLY A 103 0.70 4.59 0.53
C GLY A 103 1.00 5.89 -0.25
N TRP A 104 1.89 5.81 -1.25
CA TRP A 104 2.15 6.93 -2.16
C TRP A 104 0.91 7.26 -3.00
N ILE A 105 0.25 6.24 -3.58
CA ILE A 105 -1.01 6.41 -4.32
C ILE A 105 -2.05 7.12 -3.46
N ALA A 106 -2.24 6.68 -2.19
CA ALA A 106 -3.16 7.33 -1.27
C ALA A 106 -2.81 8.82 -1.04
N ALA A 107 -1.52 9.12 -0.88
CA ALA A 107 -1.05 10.50 -0.69
C ALA A 107 -1.32 11.37 -1.93
N GLU A 108 -1.08 10.86 -3.15
CA GLU A 108 -1.42 11.56 -4.41
C GLU A 108 -2.94 11.78 -4.55
N MET A 109 -3.75 10.78 -4.19
CA MET A 109 -5.20 10.91 -4.19
C MET A 109 -5.66 12.01 -3.23
N ALA A 110 -5.14 12.02 -2.00
CA ALA A 110 -5.48 13.02 -0.99
C ALA A 110 -5.02 14.44 -1.38
N ALA A 111 -3.86 14.57 -2.03
CA ALA A 111 -3.37 15.85 -2.52
C ALA A 111 -4.26 16.42 -3.65
N ASN A 112 -4.81 15.55 -4.51
CA ASN A 112 -5.69 15.95 -5.61
C ASN A 112 -7.17 16.15 -5.21
N ASP A 113 -7.64 15.40 -4.21
CA ASP A 113 -9.00 15.47 -3.67
C ASP A 113 -8.96 15.31 -2.15
N PRO A 114 -8.81 16.40 -1.39
CA PRO A 114 -8.65 16.36 0.07
C PRO A 114 -9.83 15.77 0.83
N ALA A 115 -10.99 15.66 0.17
CA ALA A 115 -12.22 15.10 0.76
C ALA A 115 -12.40 13.59 0.47
N ILE A 116 -11.51 12.99 -0.32
CA ILE A 116 -11.67 11.60 -0.75
C ILE A 116 -11.53 10.59 0.39
N PHE A 117 -10.78 10.94 1.44
CA PHE A 117 -10.55 10.07 2.60
C PHE A 117 -11.08 10.66 3.90
N SER A 118 -11.72 9.80 4.70
CA SER A 118 -12.12 10.15 6.07
C SER A 118 -10.96 9.98 7.06
N LYS A 119 -10.18 8.90 6.91
CA LYS A 119 -8.95 8.61 7.66
C LYS A 119 -7.95 7.93 6.75
N MET A 120 -6.67 8.14 6.98
CA MET A 120 -5.59 7.50 6.22
C MET A 120 -4.65 6.73 7.15
N VAL A 121 -4.33 5.49 6.79
CA VAL A 121 -3.21 4.73 7.37
C VAL A 121 -2.20 4.52 6.24
N LEU A 122 -1.00 5.07 6.41
CA LEU A 122 0.08 4.95 5.44
C LEU A 122 1.21 4.13 6.07
N VAL A 123 1.48 2.97 5.48
CA VAL A 123 2.44 1.99 5.99
C VAL A 123 3.71 2.08 5.16
N ALA A 124 4.78 2.60 5.75
CA ALA A 124 6.08 2.79 5.10
C ALA A 124 5.96 3.33 3.65
N PRO A 125 5.16 4.40 3.40
CA PRO A 125 4.87 4.85 2.04
C PRO A 125 6.13 5.33 1.31
N ALA A 126 6.28 4.94 0.03
CA ALA A 126 7.15 5.60 -0.93
C ALA A 126 6.60 7.01 -1.26
N GLY A 127 7.10 7.68 -2.29
CA GLY A 127 6.51 8.92 -2.81
C GLY A 127 7.15 10.22 -2.33
N VAL A 128 7.98 10.19 -1.28
CA VAL A 128 8.79 11.34 -0.86
C VAL A 128 10.26 10.96 -0.78
N ARG A 129 11.14 11.91 -1.08
CA ARG A 129 12.57 11.69 -0.93
C ARG A 129 12.95 11.70 0.55
N PRO A 130 13.58 10.61 1.08
CA PRO A 130 14.05 10.59 2.45
C PRO A 130 15.17 11.63 2.66
N PRO A 131 15.19 12.39 3.76
CA PRO A 131 16.27 13.31 4.08
C PRO A 131 17.59 12.59 4.40
N GLU A 132 17.50 11.39 4.93
CA GLU A 132 18.64 10.53 5.30
C GLU A 132 18.40 9.13 4.74
N GLY A 133 19.46 8.51 4.18
CA GLY A 133 19.39 7.25 3.49
C GLY A 133 18.87 7.38 2.07
N GLU A 134 18.71 6.25 1.39
CA GLU A 134 18.24 6.16 0.01
C GLU A 134 17.16 5.09 -0.10
N ILE A 135 16.17 5.31 -0.98
CA ILE A 135 15.17 4.28 -1.31
C ILE A 135 15.89 3.14 -2.03
N MET A 136 15.70 1.92 -1.54
CA MET A 136 16.32 0.73 -2.14
C MET A 136 15.93 0.60 -3.61
N ASP A 137 16.92 0.47 -4.49
CA ASP A 137 16.68 0.26 -5.92
C ASP A 137 16.18 -1.16 -6.19
N MET A 138 14.85 -1.33 -6.19
CA MET A 138 14.20 -2.61 -6.44
C MET A 138 14.37 -3.10 -7.88
N PHE A 139 14.80 -2.24 -8.82
CA PHE A 139 14.94 -2.61 -10.23
C PHE A 139 16.32 -3.22 -10.52
N THR A 140 17.27 -3.08 -9.62
CA THR A 140 18.61 -3.66 -9.74
C THR A 140 18.73 -5.03 -9.07
N VAL A 141 17.73 -5.47 -8.31
CA VAL A 141 17.73 -6.76 -7.62
C VAL A 141 16.52 -7.60 -8.00
N PRO A 142 16.64 -8.95 -8.08
CA PRO A 142 15.49 -9.83 -8.26
C PRO A 142 14.48 -9.72 -7.11
N ALA A 143 13.19 -9.98 -7.40
CA ALA A 143 12.12 -9.92 -6.41
C ALA A 143 12.39 -10.72 -5.12
N PRO A 144 12.97 -11.93 -5.12
CA PRO A 144 13.29 -12.65 -3.88
C PRO A 144 14.30 -11.94 -2.97
N ILE A 145 15.25 -11.21 -3.56
CA ILE A 145 16.22 -10.41 -2.79
C ILE A 145 15.51 -9.21 -2.19
N TYR A 146 14.72 -8.49 -2.99
CA TYR A 146 13.92 -7.36 -2.52
C TYR A 146 13.00 -7.76 -1.35
N LEU A 147 12.26 -8.87 -1.49
CA LEU A 147 11.38 -9.39 -0.45
C LEU A 147 12.13 -9.73 0.84
N ARG A 148 13.32 -10.32 0.75
CA ARG A 148 14.14 -10.63 1.90
C ARG A 148 14.64 -9.36 2.61
N GLU A 149 15.07 -8.36 1.85
CA GLU A 149 15.54 -7.08 2.42
C GLU A 149 14.38 -6.21 2.94
N SER A 150 13.13 -6.47 2.50
CA SER A 150 11.95 -5.76 2.99
C SER A 150 11.56 -6.10 4.42
N VAL A 151 12.08 -7.19 4.99
CA VAL A 151 11.92 -7.55 6.40
C VAL A 151 13.27 -7.53 7.11
N ARG A 152 13.26 -7.27 8.41
CA ARG A 152 14.50 -7.25 9.21
C ARG A 152 15.12 -8.63 9.33
N ASP A 153 14.30 -9.65 9.62
CA ASP A 153 14.71 -11.03 9.78
C ASP A 153 13.62 -11.97 9.27
N SER A 154 13.83 -12.49 8.07
CA SER A 154 12.86 -13.38 7.41
C SER A 154 12.68 -14.71 8.15
N ALA A 155 13.72 -15.21 8.84
CA ALA A 155 13.65 -16.46 9.59
C ALA A 155 12.78 -16.35 10.86
N GLN A 156 12.66 -15.15 11.42
CA GLN A 156 11.84 -14.87 12.60
C GLN A 156 10.48 -14.26 12.25
N THR A 157 10.11 -14.22 10.98
CA THR A 157 8.85 -13.64 10.51
C THR A 157 7.95 -14.75 9.94
N PRO A 158 7.05 -15.36 10.76
CA PRO A 158 6.28 -16.52 10.35
C PRO A 158 5.40 -16.29 9.10
N GLU A 159 4.76 -15.14 8.98
CA GLU A 159 3.97 -14.81 7.78
C GLU A 159 4.83 -14.65 6.54
N TYR A 160 6.07 -14.16 6.67
CA TYR A 160 7.01 -14.10 5.57
C TYR A 160 7.26 -15.50 4.99
N ALA A 161 7.52 -16.48 5.85
CA ALA A 161 7.74 -17.86 5.43
C ALA A 161 6.52 -18.46 4.70
N ALA A 162 5.32 -18.15 5.16
CA ALA A 162 4.08 -18.62 4.53
C ALA A 162 3.80 -17.97 3.17
N LEU A 163 4.20 -16.71 2.98
CA LEU A 163 3.94 -15.95 1.77
C LEU A 163 5.08 -16.06 0.73
N TYR A 164 6.32 -16.13 1.20
CA TYR A 164 7.50 -15.96 0.35
C TYR A 164 8.59 -17.02 0.60
N GLY A 165 8.52 -17.79 1.68
CA GLY A 165 9.65 -18.53 2.22
C GLY A 165 9.77 -19.99 1.80
N GLY A 166 8.78 -20.60 1.14
CA GLY A 166 8.75 -22.02 0.79
C GLY A 166 9.37 -22.40 -0.55
N GLY A 167 10.13 -21.47 -1.16
CA GLY A 167 10.51 -21.56 -2.56
C GLY A 167 9.37 -21.05 -3.44
N MET A 168 9.61 -19.92 -4.10
CA MET A 168 8.64 -19.32 -5.00
C MET A 168 8.33 -20.26 -6.15
N SER A 169 7.05 -20.50 -6.47
CA SER A 169 6.72 -21.19 -7.70
C SER A 169 7.12 -20.34 -8.91
N PRO A 170 7.34 -20.94 -10.09
CA PRO A 170 7.63 -20.18 -11.31
C PRO A 170 6.57 -19.11 -11.59
N GLU A 171 5.30 -19.42 -11.38
CA GLU A 171 4.17 -18.48 -11.60
C GLU A 171 4.20 -17.33 -10.61
N GLN A 172 4.54 -17.60 -9.36
CA GLN A 172 4.68 -16.55 -8.33
C GLN A 172 5.86 -15.63 -8.63
N PHE A 173 6.99 -16.20 -9.07
CA PHE A 173 8.15 -15.42 -9.49
C PHE A 173 7.82 -14.52 -10.68
N GLU A 174 7.16 -15.05 -11.71
CA GLU A 174 6.72 -14.31 -12.89
C GLU A 174 5.78 -13.16 -12.48
N ALA A 175 4.79 -13.42 -11.64
CA ALA A 175 3.86 -12.38 -11.15
C ALA A 175 4.57 -11.24 -10.40
N PHE A 176 5.61 -11.53 -9.62
CA PHE A 176 6.40 -10.50 -8.95
C PHE A 176 7.29 -9.71 -9.91
N GLU A 177 7.88 -10.37 -10.93
CA GLU A 177 8.68 -9.69 -11.96
C GLU A 177 7.81 -8.80 -12.85
N ASP A 178 6.59 -9.23 -13.18
CA ASP A 178 5.61 -8.42 -13.92
C ASP A 178 5.19 -7.20 -13.11
N ALA A 179 4.86 -7.36 -11.82
CA ALA A 179 4.53 -6.26 -10.93
C ALA A 179 5.70 -5.27 -10.79
N ARG A 180 6.93 -5.77 -10.70
CA ARG A 180 8.14 -4.96 -10.65
C ARG A 180 8.32 -4.15 -11.94
N ALA A 181 8.06 -4.76 -13.10
CA ALA A 181 8.11 -4.08 -14.39
C ALA A 181 7.05 -2.96 -14.50
N GLU A 182 5.83 -3.22 -14.01
CA GLU A 182 4.78 -2.18 -13.95
C GLU A 182 5.13 -1.05 -12.99
N THR A 183 5.68 -1.38 -11.82
CA THR A 183 6.17 -0.37 -10.88
C THR A 183 7.27 0.48 -11.51
N ALA A 184 8.20 -0.14 -12.25
CA ALA A 184 9.22 0.60 -12.99
C ALA A 184 8.61 1.58 -14.00
N ARG A 185 7.62 1.15 -14.76
CA ARG A 185 6.93 1.98 -15.75
C ARG A 185 6.29 3.23 -15.13
N LEU A 186 5.73 3.09 -13.92
CA LEU A 186 5.00 4.16 -13.24
C LEU A 186 5.88 5.05 -12.36
N ALA A 187 6.98 4.52 -11.80
CA ALA A 187 7.72 5.13 -10.69
C ALA A 187 9.24 5.24 -10.93
N TRP A 188 9.71 5.02 -12.16
CA TRP A 188 11.14 5.07 -12.47
C TRP A 188 11.74 6.48 -12.38
N GLN A 189 11.02 7.52 -12.78
CA GLN A 189 11.59 8.87 -12.88
C GLN A 189 10.62 9.96 -12.42
N PRO A 190 10.95 10.64 -11.31
CA PRO A 190 12.01 10.33 -10.35
C PRO A 190 11.80 9.00 -9.64
N TYR A 191 12.89 8.33 -9.29
CA TYR A 191 12.85 6.99 -8.73
C TYR A 191 12.10 6.93 -7.39
N MET A 192 10.93 6.28 -7.41
CA MET A 192 10.07 5.99 -6.26
C MET A 192 9.64 7.21 -5.43
N PHE A 193 9.70 8.44 -5.98
CA PHE A 193 9.15 9.62 -5.32
C PHE A 193 8.68 10.70 -6.29
N ASN A 194 7.79 11.57 -5.82
CA ASN A 194 7.35 12.78 -6.50
C ASN A 194 7.87 14.01 -5.73
N PRO A 195 8.82 14.80 -6.29
CA PRO A 195 9.38 15.96 -5.59
C PRO A 195 8.34 17.02 -5.24
N SER A 196 7.22 17.06 -5.93
CA SER A 196 6.13 18.01 -5.67
C SER A 196 5.18 17.54 -4.56
N LEU A 197 5.15 16.24 -4.24
CA LEU A 197 4.15 15.68 -3.33
C LEU A 197 4.14 16.34 -1.94
N PRO A 198 5.28 16.57 -1.25
CA PRO A 198 5.27 17.24 0.03
C PRO A 198 4.60 18.61 0.00
N HIS A 199 4.85 19.39 -1.06
CA HIS A 199 4.25 20.73 -1.25
C HIS A 199 2.75 20.68 -1.55
N LEU A 200 2.30 19.63 -2.26
CA LEU A 200 0.89 19.43 -2.57
C LEU A 200 0.08 18.93 -1.37
N LEU A 201 0.71 18.22 -0.45
CA LEU A 201 0.09 17.77 0.80
C LEU A 201 -0.04 18.91 1.80
N GLU A 202 0.93 19.82 1.82
CA GLU A 202 1.02 20.90 2.80
C GLU A 202 -0.18 21.85 2.68
N GLY A 203 -0.89 22.05 3.80
CA GLY A 203 -2.07 22.91 3.86
C GLY A 203 -3.32 22.38 3.16
N THR A 204 -3.20 21.27 2.42
CA THR A 204 -4.29 20.70 1.64
C THR A 204 -4.94 19.52 2.36
N VAL A 205 -4.16 18.58 2.85
CA VAL A 205 -4.67 17.35 3.47
C VAL A 205 -4.93 17.54 4.95
N ASN A 206 -6.20 17.43 5.35
CA ASN A 206 -6.65 17.56 6.74
C ASN A 206 -7.15 16.23 7.33
N ALA A 207 -7.29 15.16 6.55
CA ALA A 207 -7.71 13.85 7.04
C ALA A 207 -6.76 13.36 8.14
N PRO A 208 -7.28 12.88 9.28
CA PRO A 208 -6.45 12.24 10.29
C PRO A 208 -5.62 11.14 9.66
N THR A 209 -4.30 11.14 9.90
CA THR A 209 -3.36 10.24 9.23
C THR A 209 -2.47 9.53 10.25
N LEU A 210 -2.43 8.20 10.16
CA LEU A 210 -1.51 7.34 10.89
C LEU A 210 -0.40 6.89 9.95
N LEU A 211 0.85 7.24 10.29
CA LEU A 211 2.05 6.72 9.62
C LEU A 211 2.58 5.58 10.45
N VAL A 212 2.61 4.36 9.91
CA VAL A 212 3.19 3.18 10.57
C VAL A 212 4.49 2.81 9.87
N TRP A 213 5.59 2.69 10.63
CA TRP A 213 6.91 2.49 10.03
C TRP A 213 7.84 1.67 10.91
N GLY A 214 8.59 0.75 10.31
CA GLY A 214 9.70 0.07 10.96
C GLY A 214 10.94 0.98 11.04
N ARG A 215 11.63 0.99 12.19
CA ARG A 215 12.85 1.80 12.35
C ARG A 215 14.03 1.26 11.53
N ASP A 216 14.03 -0.04 11.27
CA ASP A 216 15.09 -0.74 10.53
C ASP A 216 14.70 -0.93 9.05
N ASP A 217 13.81 -0.07 8.52
CA ASP A 217 13.35 -0.11 7.12
C ASP A 217 14.53 0.15 6.17
N ARG A 218 14.86 -0.87 5.36
CA ARG A 218 15.94 -0.83 4.36
C ARG A 218 15.42 -0.51 2.96
N VAL A 219 14.10 -0.48 2.77
CA VAL A 219 13.46 -0.19 1.48
C VAL A 219 13.17 1.29 1.35
N VAL A 220 12.35 1.83 2.26
CA VAL A 220 12.09 3.27 2.36
C VAL A 220 12.55 3.75 3.73
N PRO A 221 13.66 4.46 3.83
CA PRO A 221 14.22 4.88 5.11
C PRO A 221 13.22 5.59 6.02
N PHE A 222 13.26 5.27 7.31
CA PHE A 222 12.35 5.84 8.33
C PHE A 222 12.36 7.38 8.34
N SER A 223 13.44 8.02 7.89
CA SER A 223 13.52 9.48 7.76
C SER A 223 12.45 10.08 6.85
N ALA A 224 11.92 9.30 5.89
CA ALA A 224 10.81 9.71 5.04
C ALA A 224 9.49 9.94 5.82
N ALA A 225 9.31 9.23 6.95
CA ALA A 225 8.14 9.43 7.83
C ALA A 225 8.03 10.87 8.33
N GLN A 226 9.18 11.52 8.59
CA GLN A 226 9.23 12.91 9.04
C GLN A 226 8.79 13.89 7.94
N VAL A 227 9.06 13.55 6.67
CA VAL A 227 8.60 14.36 5.54
C VAL A 227 7.07 14.32 5.48
N TYR A 228 6.48 13.13 5.49
CA TYR A 228 5.02 12.97 5.53
C TYR A 228 4.39 13.67 6.73
N GLN A 229 4.97 13.51 7.93
CA GLN A 229 4.44 14.14 9.14
C GLN A 229 4.44 15.67 9.07
N ARG A 230 5.46 16.27 8.49
CA ARG A 230 5.51 17.74 8.30
C ARG A 230 4.53 18.22 7.24
N SER A 231 4.30 17.41 6.20
CA SER A 231 3.45 17.78 5.06
C SER A 231 1.96 17.55 5.30
N ILE A 232 1.59 16.69 6.26
CA ILE A 232 0.19 16.37 6.58
C ILE A 232 -0.12 16.84 8.01
N LYS A 233 -0.93 17.89 8.15
CA LYS A 233 -1.21 18.57 9.42
C LYS A 233 -1.61 17.65 10.56
N ASN A 234 -2.45 16.66 10.29
CA ASN A 234 -3.01 15.75 11.29
C ASN A 234 -2.36 14.37 11.27
N ALA A 235 -1.07 14.29 10.88
CA ALA A 235 -0.33 13.05 10.85
C ALA A 235 0.37 12.76 12.18
N ARG A 236 0.29 11.50 12.63
CA ARG A 236 1.09 10.97 13.73
C ARG A 236 1.87 9.75 13.28
N ILE A 237 3.08 9.58 13.81
CA ILE A 237 3.95 8.43 13.52
C ILE A 237 3.82 7.41 14.64
N VAL A 238 3.69 6.13 14.24
CA VAL A 238 3.95 4.94 15.06
C VAL A 238 5.18 4.26 14.48
N ALA A 239 6.30 4.41 15.18
CA ALA A 239 7.56 3.77 14.82
C ALA A 239 7.70 2.45 15.57
N LEU A 240 7.94 1.35 14.82
CA LEU A 240 8.08 0.01 15.38
C LEU A 240 9.55 -0.36 15.47
N ASP A 241 10.01 -0.67 16.68
CA ASP A 241 11.39 -1.11 16.92
C ASP A 241 11.59 -2.54 16.41
N ALA A 242 12.82 -2.83 15.97
CA ALA A 242 13.19 -4.14 15.42
C ALA A 242 12.22 -4.62 14.33
N CYS A 243 11.93 -3.71 13.37
CA CYS A 243 10.98 -3.91 12.29
C CYS A 243 11.51 -3.25 11.01
N GLY A 244 11.42 -3.95 9.89
CA GLY A 244 11.77 -3.46 8.55
C GLY A 244 10.60 -2.77 7.86
N HIS A 245 10.53 -2.96 6.53
CA HIS A 245 9.56 -2.28 5.64
C HIS A 245 8.13 -2.83 5.75
N ARG A 246 7.94 -4.02 6.36
CA ARG A 246 6.66 -4.73 6.40
C ARG A 246 6.12 -4.89 7.83
N PRO A 247 5.71 -3.80 8.49
CA PRO A 247 5.17 -3.86 9.85
C PRO A 247 4.00 -4.83 10.01
N GLU A 248 3.15 -4.94 8.97
CA GLU A 248 1.98 -5.82 8.91
C GLU A 248 2.33 -7.31 8.96
N VAL A 249 3.54 -7.66 8.51
CA VAL A 249 4.07 -9.03 8.49
C VAL A 249 4.96 -9.29 9.70
N GLU A 250 5.88 -8.36 10.02
CA GLU A 250 6.89 -8.54 11.06
C GLU A 250 6.35 -8.33 12.48
N LYS A 251 5.44 -7.38 12.65
CA LYS A 251 4.86 -6.97 13.94
C LYS A 251 3.34 -6.99 13.89
N SER A 252 2.79 -8.04 13.28
CA SER A 252 1.38 -8.14 12.91
C SER A 252 0.41 -7.79 14.04
N GLU A 253 0.63 -8.30 15.28
CA GLU A 253 -0.24 -8.00 16.42
C GLU A 253 -0.22 -6.52 16.83
N GLN A 254 0.98 -5.93 16.89
CA GLN A 254 1.15 -4.53 17.23
C GLN A 254 0.58 -3.64 16.13
N PHE A 255 0.85 -3.98 14.87
CA PHE A 255 0.29 -3.31 13.69
C PHE A 255 -1.24 -3.30 13.72
N ILE A 256 -1.87 -4.47 13.87
CA ILE A 256 -3.33 -4.63 13.95
C ILE A 256 -3.91 -3.74 15.05
N LYS A 257 -3.33 -3.78 16.24
CA LYS A 257 -3.77 -2.99 17.40
C LYS A 257 -3.75 -1.49 17.09
N GLU A 258 -2.64 -0.99 16.54
CA GLU A 258 -2.50 0.44 16.21
C GLU A 258 -3.49 0.89 15.13
N VAL A 259 -3.68 0.06 14.08
CA VAL A 259 -4.62 0.35 13.00
C VAL A 259 -6.06 0.31 13.49
N GLN A 260 -6.46 -0.72 14.25
CA GLN A 260 -7.81 -0.82 14.81
C GLN A 260 -8.13 0.35 15.76
N ASN A 261 -7.20 0.71 16.65
CA ASN A 261 -7.37 1.84 17.55
C ASN A 261 -7.55 3.17 16.81
N PHE A 262 -6.89 3.31 15.66
CA PHE A 262 -6.98 4.52 14.85
C PHE A 262 -8.26 4.56 14.01
N LEU A 263 -8.63 3.47 13.39
CA LEU A 263 -9.79 3.41 12.51
C LEU A 263 -11.14 3.35 13.30
N GLY A 264 -11.16 2.73 14.47
CA GLY A 264 -12.33 2.55 15.34
C GLY A 264 -13.09 1.27 15.01
#